data_afa35aff6ab683b59365341dc2dcfbcc
#
_entry.id   afa35aff6ab683b59365341dc2dcfbcc
#
_cell.length_a   1.000
_cell.length_b   1.000
_cell.length_c   1.000
_cell.angle_alpha   90.00
_cell.angle_beta   90.00
_cell.angle_gamma   90.00
#
_symmetry.space_group_name_H-M   'P 1'
#
loop_
_entity.id
_entity.type
_entity.pdbx_description
1 polymer ?
#
loop_
_entity_poly.entity_id
_entity_poly.type
_entity_poly.pdbx_seq_one_letter_code
_entity_poly.pdbx_strand_id
1 'polypeptide(L)'
;AVSGKISFASTYAIFLPGRAVDQIRNNIAYPSPPGKKGLNVKLVTSHGGLSVGPDGGSHQQIEDIAIMRVIPNFRVFIPADTVSVSKLTHLMASEYGPFYMRMARSKTPLVHSESQEFKIGKGITLRDGSDCTIAACGTTVRMALEAAETLQQDGISCRVLDMFSIKPIDNDILEKAARETGCIVTTEEHNILGGMGSAVAESISESYPVPIKRIGAQDMFGESARDAEIPLLLEKHGITSFNMAKQAKELRSKKL
;
A
#
# COMPACT_ATOMS: atom_id res chain seq x y z
N ALA A 1 0.80 4.20 -26.57
CA ALA A 1 -0.57 4.37 -26.06
C ALA A 1 -1.44 5.20 -27.04
N VAL A 2 -0.95 6.31 -27.58
CA VAL A 2 -1.71 7.18 -28.51
C VAL A 2 -2.19 6.41 -29.76
N SER A 3 -1.41 5.43 -30.24
CA SER A 3 -1.79 4.54 -31.37
C SER A 3 -2.75 3.40 -30.99
N GLY A 4 -3.39 3.45 -29.82
CA GLY A 4 -4.36 2.44 -29.37
C GLY A 4 -3.75 1.21 -28.67
N LYS A 5 -2.43 1.19 -28.46
CA LYS A 5 -1.76 0.07 -27.76
C LYS A 5 -1.80 0.27 -26.25
N ILE A 6 -1.80 -0.85 -25.51
CA ILE A 6 -1.59 -0.87 -24.07
C ILE A 6 -0.08 -0.86 -23.83
N SER A 7 0.44 0.21 -23.21
CA SER A 7 1.87 0.35 -22.98
C SER A 7 2.20 0.04 -21.53
N PHE A 8 3.08 -0.95 -21.30
CA PHE A 8 3.70 -1.21 -20.00
C PHE A 8 5.12 -0.66 -19.97
N ALA A 9 5.45 0.15 -18.97
CA ALA A 9 6.79 0.63 -18.72
C ALA A 9 7.23 0.17 -17.31
N SER A 10 8.44 -0.41 -17.23
CA SER A 10 8.94 -0.99 -15.98
C SER A 10 10.37 -0.56 -15.69
N THR A 11 10.61 -0.18 -14.44
CA THR A 11 11.94 0.06 -13.85
C THR A 11 11.81 0.06 -12.32
N TYR A 12 12.83 0.51 -11.59
CA TYR A 12 12.75 0.70 -10.13
C TYR A 12 11.86 1.87 -9.76
N ALA A 13 11.18 1.77 -8.63
CA ALA A 13 10.24 2.77 -8.16
C ALA A 13 10.86 4.17 -8.04
N ILE A 14 12.10 4.27 -7.57
CA ILE A 14 12.80 5.55 -7.44
C ILE A 14 12.99 6.26 -8.79
N PHE A 15 13.08 5.54 -9.89
CA PHE A 15 13.37 6.12 -11.20
C PHE A 15 12.12 6.57 -11.95
N LEU A 16 10.96 5.98 -11.72
CA LEU A 16 9.72 6.43 -12.35
C LEU A 16 9.15 7.67 -11.64
N PRO A 17 8.44 7.56 -10.52
CA PRO A 17 7.88 8.76 -9.88
C PRO A 17 8.96 9.70 -9.34
N GLY A 18 10.11 9.20 -8.90
CA GLY A 18 11.16 10.06 -8.35
C GLY A 18 11.88 10.94 -9.38
N ARG A 19 12.06 10.47 -10.62
CA ARG A 19 12.80 11.21 -11.67
C ARG A 19 11.96 11.66 -12.84
N ALA A 20 10.89 10.93 -13.17
CA ALA A 20 10.07 11.19 -14.34
C ALA A 20 8.69 11.78 -14.01
N VAL A 21 8.51 12.37 -12.82
CA VAL A 21 7.22 12.88 -12.35
C VAL A 21 6.58 13.88 -13.31
N ASP A 22 7.38 14.77 -13.91
CA ASP A 22 6.88 15.73 -14.88
C ASP A 22 6.34 15.05 -16.13
N GLN A 23 7.09 14.08 -16.70
CA GLN A 23 6.68 13.32 -17.88
C GLN A 23 5.45 12.45 -17.57
N ILE A 24 5.40 11.84 -16.39
CA ILE A 24 4.23 11.07 -15.94
C ILE A 24 3.00 11.97 -15.88
N ARG A 25 3.15 13.15 -15.27
CA ARG A 25 2.06 14.11 -15.15
C ARG A 25 1.62 14.66 -16.50
N ASN A 26 2.55 15.21 -17.28
CA ASN A 26 2.24 16.00 -18.47
C ASN A 26 2.06 15.17 -19.74
N ASN A 27 2.72 13.99 -19.84
CA ASN A 27 2.65 13.19 -21.07
C ASN A 27 1.79 11.92 -20.92
N ILE A 28 1.41 11.52 -19.69
CA ILE A 28 0.57 10.33 -19.44
C ILE A 28 -0.76 10.71 -18.81
N ALA A 29 -0.74 11.44 -17.69
CA ALA A 29 -1.95 11.72 -16.91
C ALA A 29 -2.80 12.85 -17.54
N TYR A 30 -2.16 13.94 -17.98
CA TYR A 30 -2.83 15.13 -18.48
C TYR A 30 -3.50 14.93 -19.85
N PRO A 31 -2.85 14.32 -20.87
CA PRO A 31 -3.49 14.09 -22.16
C PRO A 31 -4.67 13.14 -22.03
N SER A 32 -5.85 13.63 -22.37
CA SER A 32 -7.10 12.85 -22.25
C SER A 32 -7.79 12.83 -23.61
N PRO A 33 -7.70 11.72 -24.36
CA PRO A 33 -8.47 11.55 -25.60
C PRO A 33 -9.97 11.67 -25.32
N PRO A 34 -10.80 12.01 -26.31
CA PRO A 34 -12.24 12.18 -26.13
C PRO A 34 -12.89 10.99 -25.41
N GLY A 35 -13.62 11.26 -24.31
CA GLY A 35 -14.28 10.24 -23.48
C GLY A 35 -13.34 9.38 -22.64
N LYS A 36 -12.05 9.71 -22.55
CA LYS A 36 -11.05 8.98 -21.75
C LYS A 36 -10.38 9.91 -20.73
N LYS A 37 -9.74 9.33 -19.72
CA LYS A 37 -8.96 10.06 -18.71
C LYS A 37 -7.53 9.52 -18.70
N GLY A 38 -6.57 10.36 -19.09
CA GLY A 38 -5.17 10.00 -19.28
C GLY A 38 -4.93 9.04 -20.45
N LEU A 39 -3.69 8.67 -20.68
CA LEU A 39 -3.30 7.69 -21.68
C LEU A 39 -3.29 6.26 -21.11
N ASN A 40 -3.42 5.26 -22.01
CA ASN A 40 -3.43 3.85 -21.61
C ASN A 40 -2.01 3.32 -21.34
N VAL A 41 -1.37 3.84 -20.29
CA VAL A 41 0.00 3.50 -19.87
C VAL A 41 -0.02 2.90 -18.47
N LYS A 42 0.67 1.75 -18.31
CA LYS A 42 0.84 1.03 -17.06
C LYS A 42 2.29 1.19 -16.60
N LEU A 43 2.49 1.91 -15.52
CA LEU A 43 3.79 2.06 -14.87
C LEU A 43 3.91 0.98 -13.81
N VAL A 44 4.77 0.00 -14.04
CA VAL A 44 4.97 -1.14 -13.13
C VAL A 44 6.39 -1.08 -12.58
N THR A 45 6.51 -0.84 -11.29
CA THR A 45 7.81 -0.67 -10.65
C THR A 45 8.13 -1.79 -9.68
N SER A 46 9.40 -2.13 -9.58
CA SER A 46 9.97 -2.95 -8.52
C SER A 46 10.80 -2.09 -7.56
N HIS A 47 11.33 -2.69 -6.51
CA HIS A 47 12.23 -1.99 -5.57
C HIS A 47 11.55 -0.79 -4.88
N GLY A 48 10.27 -0.90 -4.51
CA GLY A 48 9.61 0.09 -3.65
C GLY A 48 9.83 -0.23 -2.16
N GLY A 49 9.95 0.81 -1.34
CA GLY A 49 10.08 0.68 0.10
C GLY A 49 11.51 0.54 0.62
N LEU A 50 11.64 0.27 1.90
CA LEU A 50 12.92 0.13 2.62
C LEU A 50 13.58 -1.22 2.37
N SER A 51 12.79 -2.27 2.10
CA SER A 51 13.26 -3.65 1.88
C SER A 51 14.07 -3.86 0.59
N VAL A 52 14.40 -2.79 -0.12
CA VAL A 52 15.42 -2.79 -1.19
C VAL A 52 16.78 -3.24 -0.66
N GLY A 53 17.10 -2.85 0.57
CA GLY A 53 18.26 -3.36 1.30
C GLY A 53 19.61 -2.83 0.79
N PRO A 54 20.39 -3.64 0.04
CA PRO A 54 21.80 -3.32 -0.29
C PRO A 54 22.00 -2.01 -1.05
N ASP A 55 21.08 -1.64 -1.93
CA ASP A 55 21.21 -0.43 -2.75
C ASP A 55 21.05 0.87 -1.94
N GLY A 56 20.56 0.77 -0.70
CA GLY A 56 20.50 1.86 0.27
C GLY A 56 19.48 2.96 -0.04
N GLY A 57 19.52 4.03 0.74
CA GLY A 57 18.55 5.12 0.71
C GLY A 57 18.36 5.79 -0.65
N SER A 58 19.38 5.79 -1.51
CA SER A 58 19.27 6.35 -2.87
C SER A 58 18.36 5.53 -3.82
N HIS A 59 18.04 4.30 -3.45
CA HIS A 59 17.19 3.38 -4.22
C HIS A 59 15.92 2.94 -3.46
N GLN A 60 15.85 3.22 -2.16
CA GLN A 60 14.71 2.93 -1.30
C GLN A 60 13.63 3.99 -1.49
N GLN A 61 12.70 3.72 -2.40
CA GLN A 61 11.61 4.67 -2.70
C GLN A 61 10.53 4.59 -1.63
N ILE A 62 10.39 5.66 -0.84
CA ILE A 62 9.43 5.80 0.25
C ILE A 62 8.46 6.99 0.06
N GLU A 63 8.44 7.63 -1.11
CA GLU A 63 7.61 8.80 -1.46
C GLU A 63 6.67 8.55 -2.65
N ASP A 64 6.83 7.43 -3.35
CA ASP A 64 6.16 7.13 -4.61
C ASP A 64 4.63 7.06 -4.49
N ILE A 65 4.11 6.48 -3.42
CA ILE A 65 2.66 6.39 -3.20
C ILE A 65 2.09 7.81 -3.07
N ALA A 66 2.75 8.68 -2.30
CA ALA A 66 2.33 10.08 -2.13
C ALA A 66 2.31 10.82 -3.48
N ILE A 67 3.40 10.71 -4.25
CA ILE A 67 3.53 11.35 -5.57
C ILE A 67 2.44 10.84 -6.54
N MET A 68 2.26 9.52 -6.62
CA MET A 68 1.31 8.94 -7.57
C MET A 68 -0.15 9.14 -7.18
N ARG A 69 -0.44 9.22 -5.87
CA ARG A 69 -1.78 9.52 -5.38
C ARG A 69 -2.28 10.91 -5.80
N VAL A 70 -1.41 11.93 -5.75
CA VAL A 70 -1.84 13.31 -6.06
C VAL A 70 -1.99 13.57 -7.56
N ILE A 71 -1.38 12.76 -8.42
CA ILE A 71 -1.51 12.96 -9.89
C ILE A 71 -2.92 12.53 -10.34
N PRO A 72 -3.72 13.43 -10.97
CA PRO A 72 -5.04 13.09 -11.46
C PRO A 72 -5.02 11.92 -12.46
N ASN A 73 -6.14 11.21 -12.58
CA ASN A 73 -6.38 10.10 -13.51
C ASN A 73 -5.62 8.80 -13.23
N PHE A 74 -4.52 8.79 -12.45
CA PHE A 74 -3.82 7.57 -12.07
C PHE A 74 -4.63 6.72 -11.10
N ARG A 75 -4.52 5.40 -11.27
CA ARG A 75 -4.89 4.38 -10.29
C ARG A 75 -3.59 3.82 -9.70
N VAL A 76 -3.59 3.53 -8.38
CA VAL A 76 -2.38 3.15 -7.65
C VAL A 76 -2.59 1.83 -6.93
N PHE A 77 -1.76 0.83 -7.22
CA PHE A 77 -1.82 -0.52 -6.65
C PHE A 77 -0.51 -0.91 -5.97
N ILE A 78 -0.62 -1.55 -4.81
CA ILE A 78 0.51 -2.05 -4.02
C ILE A 78 0.23 -3.51 -3.66
N PRO A 79 0.55 -4.47 -4.55
CA PRO A 79 0.31 -5.90 -4.31
C PRO A 79 1.15 -6.45 -3.16
N ALA A 80 0.59 -7.42 -2.43
CA ALA A 80 1.23 -8.05 -1.28
C ALA A 80 2.08 -9.29 -1.66
N ASP A 81 1.71 -10.01 -2.72
CA ASP A 81 2.33 -11.27 -3.13
C ASP A 81 2.25 -11.50 -4.65
N THR A 82 2.78 -12.63 -5.12
CA THR A 82 2.80 -12.97 -6.56
C THR A 82 1.41 -13.24 -7.13
N VAL A 83 0.45 -13.71 -6.34
CA VAL A 83 -0.94 -13.90 -6.77
C VAL A 83 -1.56 -12.54 -7.07
N SER A 84 -1.44 -11.59 -6.15
CA SER A 84 -1.95 -10.22 -6.35
C SER A 84 -1.25 -9.50 -7.51
N VAL A 85 0.08 -9.66 -7.67
CA VAL A 85 0.83 -9.10 -8.82
C VAL A 85 0.25 -9.62 -10.14
N SER A 86 0.07 -10.94 -10.28
CA SER A 86 -0.46 -11.55 -11.48
C SER A 86 -1.86 -11.06 -11.80
N LYS A 87 -2.78 -11.15 -10.84
CA LYS A 87 -4.18 -10.73 -11.00
C LYS A 87 -4.31 -9.24 -11.33
N LEU A 88 -3.56 -8.38 -10.64
CA LEU A 88 -3.59 -6.94 -10.88
C LEU A 88 -2.95 -6.55 -12.22
N THR A 89 -1.95 -7.29 -12.69
CA THR A 89 -1.38 -7.07 -14.04
C THR A 89 -2.44 -7.32 -15.12
N HIS A 90 -3.18 -8.42 -15.03
CA HIS A 90 -4.28 -8.71 -15.95
C HIS A 90 -5.42 -7.69 -15.84
N LEU A 91 -5.78 -7.30 -14.63
CA LEU A 91 -6.79 -6.25 -14.38
C LEU A 91 -6.37 -4.91 -15.01
N MET A 92 -5.12 -4.49 -14.82
CA MET A 92 -4.62 -3.27 -15.46
C MET A 92 -4.63 -3.36 -16.98
N ALA A 93 -4.33 -4.53 -17.56
CA ALA A 93 -4.36 -4.72 -19.00
C ALA A 93 -5.77 -4.64 -19.58
N SER A 94 -6.80 -5.11 -18.87
CA SER A 94 -8.19 -5.05 -19.32
C SER A 94 -8.82 -3.66 -19.18
N GLU A 95 -8.25 -2.78 -18.38
CA GLU A 95 -8.81 -1.47 -18.05
C GLU A 95 -8.10 -0.33 -18.78
N TYR A 96 -8.85 0.61 -19.33
CA TYR A 96 -8.27 1.80 -19.96
C TYR A 96 -7.82 2.82 -18.93
N GLY A 97 -6.70 3.49 -19.22
CA GLY A 97 -6.16 4.62 -18.45
C GLY A 97 -4.84 4.34 -17.77
N PRO A 98 -4.27 5.34 -17.09
CA PRO A 98 -2.98 5.21 -16.47
C PRO A 98 -3.07 4.49 -15.12
N PHE A 99 -2.11 3.59 -14.90
CA PHE A 99 -1.93 2.86 -13.64
C PHE A 99 -0.50 2.97 -13.16
N TYR A 100 -0.34 2.95 -11.87
CA TYR A 100 0.92 2.74 -11.18
C TYR A 100 0.80 1.51 -10.30
N MET A 101 1.70 0.55 -10.43
CA MET A 101 1.82 -0.60 -9.55
C MET A 101 3.23 -0.69 -9.00
N ARG A 102 3.35 -0.80 -7.67
CA ARG A 102 4.62 -0.90 -6.97
C ARG A 102 4.81 -2.27 -6.34
N MET A 103 5.87 -2.96 -6.72
CA MET A 103 6.27 -4.23 -6.15
C MET A 103 7.51 -4.08 -5.27
N ALA A 104 7.66 -5.00 -4.31
CA ALA A 104 8.89 -5.14 -3.54
C ALA A 104 10.04 -5.72 -4.40
N ARG A 105 11.27 -5.64 -3.88
CA ARG A 105 12.45 -6.35 -4.42
C ARG A 105 12.46 -7.82 -3.97
N SER A 106 12.20 -8.03 -2.70
CA SER A 106 12.29 -9.36 -2.07
C SER A 106 11.06 -10.23 -2.39
N LYS A 107 11.27 -11.55 -2.37
CA LYS A 107 10.16 -12.52 -2.41
C LYS A 107 9.30 -12.35 -1.16
N THR A 108 8.00 -12.33 -1.34
CA THR A 108 7.02 -12.27 -0.26
C THR A 108 6.29 -13.61 -0.12
N PRO A 109 5.99 -14.07 1.11
CA PRO A 109 5.10 -15.20 1.31
C PRO A 109 3.72 -14.96 0.69
N LEU A 110 3.06 -16.03 0.24
CA LEU A 110 1.69 -15.94 -0.26
C LEU A 110 0.74 -15.64 0.91
N VAL A 111 -0.13 -14.66 0.69
CA VAL A 111 -1.23 -14.30 1.61
C VAL A 111 -2.60 -14.44 0.93
N HIS A 112 -2.62 -14.52 -0.39
CA HIS A 112 -3.83 -14.72 -1.19
C HIS A 112 -3.89 -16.13 -1.80
N SER A 113 -5.11 -16.66 -1.93
CA SER A 113 -5.37 -17.86 -2.72
C SER A 113 -5.48 -17.53 -4.21
N GLU A 114 -5.23 -18.52 -5.08
CA GLU A 114 -5.40 -18.36 -6.53
C GLU A 114 -6.84 -17.99 -6.94
N SER A 115 -7.83 -18.30 -6.10
CA SER A 115 -9.23 -17.94 -6.33
C SER A 115 -9.58 -16.52 -5.89
N GLN A 116 -8.67 -15.78 -5.24
CA GLN A 116 -8.94 -14.43 -4.77
C GLN A 116 -9.23 -13.49 -5.94
N GLU A 117 -10.36 -12.79 -5.86
CA GLU A 117 -10.71 -11.72 -6.80
C GLU A 117 -10.13 -10.39 -6.35
N PHE A 118 -9.68 -9.60 -7.34
CA PHE A 118 -9.19 -8.23 -7.15
C PHE A 118 -10.03 -7.27 -8.00
N LYS A 119 -10.54 -6.20 -7.38
CA LYS A 119 -11.35 -5.18 -8.05
C LYS A 119 -10.80 -3.79 -7.75
N ILE A 120 -10.80 -2.90 -8.74
CA ILE A 120 -10.35 -1.51 -8.59
C ILE A 120 -11.18 -0.84 -7.49
N GLY A 121 -10.50 -0.17 -6.56
CA GLY A 121 -11.15 0.57 -5.48
C GLY A 121 -11.75 -0.32 -4.38
N LYS A 122 -11.33 -1.60 -4.32
CA LYS A 122 -11.73 -2.51 -3.25
C LYS A 122 -10.52 -2.99 -2.46
N GLY A 123 -10.69 -3.09 -1.14
CA GLY A 123 -9.79 -3.78 -0.23
C GLY A 123 -10.22 -5.22 -0.01
N ILE A 124 -9.39 -6.02 0.64
CA ILE A 124 -9.66 -7.42 0.96
C ILE A 124 -9.56 -7.62 2.47
N THR A 125 -10.59 -8.20 3.07
CA THR A 125 -10.53 -8.69 4.45
C THR A 125 -9.85 -10.05 4.45
N LEU A 126 -8.60 -10.12 4.91
CA LEU A 126 -7.84 -11.36 5.03
C LEU A 126 -8.12 -12.10 6.33
N ARG A 127 -8.46 -11.37 7.37
CA ARG A 127 -8.87 -11.88 8.67
C ARG A 127 -9.94 -10.97 9.23
N ASP A 128 -11.02 -11.54 9.74
CA ASP A 128 -12.04 -10.76 10.45
C ASP A 128 -11.70 -10.60 11.93
N GLY A 129 -12.27 -9.57 12.57
CA GLY A 129 -12.05 -9.24 13.96
C GLY A 129 -12.90 -8.06 14.41
N SER A 130 -13.10 -7.95 15.73
CA SER A 130 -14.02 -6.98 16.35
C SER A 130 -13.34 -5.96 17.29
N ASP A 131 -12.09 -6.19 17.69
CA ASP A 131 -11.44 -5.35 18.70
C ASP A 131 -10.59 -4.22 18.14
N CYS A 132 -9.95 -4.43 17.00
CA CYS A 132 -9.14 -3.44 16.29
C CYS A 132 -8.98 -3.84 14.83
N THR A 133 -8.55 -2.91 13.99
CA THR A 133 -8.21 -3.19 12.58
C THR A 133 -6.75 -2.84 12.31
N ILE A 134 -6.04 -3.70 11.57
CA ILE A 134 -4.77 -3.37 10.93
C ILE A 134 -5.01 -3.32 9.41
N ALA A 135 -4.84 -2.15 8.82
CA ALA A 135 -4.90 -1.92 7.38
C ALA A 135 -3.47 -1.87 6.84
N ALA A 136 -3.12 -2.75 5.92
CA ALA A 136 -1.78 -2.93 5.41
C ALA A 136 -1.75 -2.91 3.87
N CYS A 137 -0.60 -2.67 3.26
CA CYS A 137 -0.40 -2.86 1.83
C CYS A 137 1.00 -3.42 1.53
N GLY A 138 1.14 -4.12 0.41
CA GLY A 138 2.41 -4.69 -0.02
C GLY A 138 2.98 -5.68 0.99
N THR A 139 4.29 -5.62 1.20
CA THR A 139 5.02 -6.55 2.09
C THR A 139 4.51 -6.56 3.53
N THR A 140 3.95 -5.44 4.01
CA THR A 140 3.49 -5.32 5.40
C THR A 140 2.20 -6.10 5.69
N VAL A 141 1.50 -6.60 4.66
CA VAL A 141 0.28 -7.41 4.82
C VAL A 141 0.59 -8.72 5.58
N ARG A 142 1.68 -9.40 5.24
CA ARG A 142 2.11 -10.61 5.97
C ARG A 142 2.41 -10.30 7.44
N MET A 143 3.12 -9.20 7.70
CA MET A 143 3.44 -8.77 9.07
C MET A 143 2.17 -8.42 9.87
N ALA A 144 1.15 -7.85 9.21
CA ALA A 144 -0.15 -7.56 9.83
C ALA A 144 -0.90 -8.83 10.25
N LEU A 145 -0.83 -9.91 9.45
CA LEU A 145 -1.39 -11.21 9.82
C LEU A 145 -0.66 -11.80 11.03
N GLU A 146 0.66 -11.74 11.07
CA GLU A 146 1.48 -12.19 12.22
C GLU A 146 1.17 -11.37 13.50
N ALA A 147 0.97 -10.06 13.36
CA ALA A 147 0.55 -9.20 14.46
C ALA A 147 -0.83 -9.60 15.00
N ALA A 148 -1.77 -9.94 14.09
CA ALA A 148 -3.10 -10.40 14.48
C ALA A 148 -3.07 -11.78 15.16
N GLU A 149 -2.15 -12.68 14.79
CA GLU A 149 -1.92 -13.94 15.49
C GLU A 149 -1.40 -13.70 16.91
N THR A 150 -0.46 -12.78 17.09
CA THR A 150 0.05 -12.36 18.41
C THR A 150 -1.06 -11.75 19.27
N LEU A 151 -1.88 -10.88 18.72
CA LEU A 151 -3.02 -10.27 19.40
C LEU A 151 -4.05 -11.32 19.85
N GLN A 152 -4.28 -12.34 19.03
CA GLN A 152 -5.20 -13.42 19.37
C GLN A 152 -4.74 -14.22 20.61
N GLN A 153 -3.44 -14.40 20.81
CA GLN A 153 -2.89 -15.04 22.00
C GLN A 153 -3.20 -14.24 23.28
N ASP A 154 -3.37 -12.93 23.14
CA ASP A 154 -3.77 -12.02 24.23
C ASP A 154 -5.30 -11.82 24.30
N GLY A 155 -6.08 -12.62 23.60
CA GLY A 155 -7.54 -12.55 23.57
C GLY A 155 -8.10 -11.35 22.82
N ILE A 156 -7.32 -10.74 21.92
CA ILE A 156 -7.73 -9.58 21.11
C ILE A 156 -8.03 -10.02 19.69
N SER A 157 -9.27 -9.80 19.25
CA SER A 157 -9.76 -10.14 17.92
C SER A 157 -9.44 -9.01 16.93
N CYS A 158 -8.38 -9.19 16.13
CA CYS A 158 -7.88 -8.17 15.20
C CYS A 158 -8.30 -8.48 13.76
N ARG A 159 -8.95 -7.50 13.10
CA ARG A 159 -9.23 -7.51 11.66
C ARG A 159 -7.97 -7.13 10.88
N VAL A 160 -7.70 -7.82 9.77
CA VAL A 160 -6.62 -7.47 8.85
C VAL A 160 -7.18 -7.19 7.46
N LEU A 161 -6.89 -6.00 6.96
CA LEU A 161 -7.27 -5.55 5.62
C LEU A 161 -6.03 -5.43 4.73
N ASP A 162 -6.07 -6.05 3.53
CA ASP A 162 -5.15 -5.70 2.46
C ASP A 162 -5.74 -4.56 1.63
N MET A 163 -5.11 -3.40 1.74
CA MET A 163 -5.46 -2.19 1.01
C MET A 163 -4.60 -2.08 -0.26
N PHE A 164 -4.60 -3.11 -1.11
CA PHE A 164 -3.80 -3.12 -2.34
C PHE A 164 -4.16 -1.99 -3.31
N SER A 165 -5.43 -1.54 -3.32
CA SER A 165 -5.90 -0.38 -4.09
C SER A 165 -5.83 0.88 -3.23
N ILE A 166 -4.81 1.71 -3.50
CA ILE A 166 -4.59 2.95 -2.76
C ILE A 166 -5.37 4.10 -3.39
N LYS A 167 -5.53 4.06 -4.72
CA LYS A 167 -6.32 5.04 -5.47
C LYS A 167 -7.02 4.35 -6.65
N PRO A 168 -8.35 4.36 -6.69
CA PRO A 168 -9.22 4.79 -5.59
C PRO A 168 -9.07 3.86 -4.37
N ILE A 169 -9.31 4.40 -3.18
CA ILE A 169 -9.35 3.62 -1.94
C ILE A 169 -10.77 3.08 -1.68
N ASP A 170 -10.87 1.98 -0.97
CA ASP A 170 -12.18 1.41 -0.56
C ASP A 170 -12.69 2.08 0.70
N ASN A 171 -13.48 3.13 0.52
CA ASN A 171 -14.11 3.85 1.64
C ASN A 171 -15.10 2.98 2.41
N ASP A 172 -15.83 2.07 1.73
CA ASP A 172 -16.84 1.24 2.35
C ASP A 172 -16.24 0.26 3.37
N ILE A 173 -15.13 -0.44 2.98
CA ILE A 173 -14.45 -1.38 3.88
C ILE A 173 -13.82 -0.67 5.07
N LEU A 174 -13.29 0.54 4.86
CA LEU A 174 -12.67 1.35 5.91
C LEU A 174 -13.73 1.88 6.88
N GLU A 175 -14.84 2.42 6.40
CA GLU A 175 -15.94 2.87 7.26
C GLU A 175 -16.53 1.71 8.06
N LYS A 176 -16.75 0.55 7.40
CA LYS A 176 -17.19 -0.67 8.09
C LYS A 176 -16.21 -1.07 9.20
N ALA A 177 -14.91 -1.08 8.90
CA ALA A 177 -13.89 -1.40 9.88
C ALA A 177 -13.89 -0.41 11.05
N ALA A 178 -14.00 0.90 10.78
CA ALA A 178 -14.07 1.93 11.80
C ALA A 178 -15.29 1.73 12.74
N ARG A 179 -16.47 1.51 12.18
CA ARG A 179 -17.70 1.29 12.95
C ARG A 179 -17.65 0.02 13.82
N GLU A 180 -17.12 -1.07 13.27
CA GLU A 180 -17.16 -2.38 13.93
C GLU A 180 -15.98 -2.58 14.92
N THR A 181 -14.81 -1.99 14.66
CA THR A 181 -13.61 -2.21 15.48
C THR A 181 -13.16 -0.99 16.28
N GLY A 182 -13.66 0.21 15.96
CA GLY A 182 -13.46 1.46 16.72
C GLY A 182 -12.03 2.03 16.73
N CYS A 183 -11.06 1.40 16.06
CA CYS A 183 -9.71 1.94 15.88
C CYS A 183 -8.96 1.23 14.75
N ILE A 184 -8.05 1.95 14.09
CA ILE A 184 -7.31 1.44 12.92
C ILE A 184 -5.81 1.72 13.06
N VAL A 185 -4.98 0.69 12.93
CA VAL A 185 -3.54 0.82 12.71
C VAL A 185 -3.28 0.67 11.22
N THR A 186 -2.52 1.57 10.61
CA THR A 186 -2.09 1.42 9.20
C THR A 186 -0.62 1.07 9.14
N THR A 187 -0.20 0.28 8.14
CA THR A 187 1.20 -0.11 7.98
C THR A 187 1.60 -0.20 6.52
N GLU A 188 2.74 0.40 6.18
CA GLU A 188 3.29 0.50 4.83
C GLU A 188 4.80 0.70 4.84
N GLU A 189 5.51 0.19 3.83
CA GLU A 189 6.92 0.54 3.60
C GLU A 189 7.02 1.86 2.80
N HIS A 190 6.59 2.94 3.40
CA HIS A 190 6.54 4.28 2.80
C HIS A 190 6.66 5.31 3.93
N ASN A 191 6.98 6.55 3.61
CA ASN A 191 6.88 7.65 4.56
C ASN A 191 5.42 7.74 5.07
N ILE A 192 5.24 7.98 6.36
CA ILE A 192 3.90 8.17 6.94
C ILE A 192 3.15 9.36 6.34
N LEU A 193 3.86 10.26 5.64
CA LEU A 193 3.29 11.43 4.98
C LEU A 193 2.83 11.08 3.56
N GLY A 194 1.55 11.25 3.28
CA GLY A 194 0.97 11.13 1.94
C GLY A 194 0.75 9.71 1.41
N GLY A 195 1.21 8.65 2.13
CA GLY A 195 1.06 7.26 1.72
C GLY A 195 -0.35 6.68 1.93
N MET A 196 -0.42 5.34 2.05
CA MET A 196 -1.67 4.60 2.30
C MET A 196 -2.30 4.99 3.64
N GLY A 197 -1.50 5.12 4.70
CA GLY A 197 -1.99 5.54 6.01
C GLY A 197 -2.62 6.94 5.99
N SER A 198 -2.13 7.85 5.14
CA SER A 198 -2.78 9.15 4.94
C SER A 198 -4.10 9.00 4.18
N ALA A 199 -4.17 8.14 3.15
CA ALA A 199 -5.42 7.87 2.44
C ALA A 199 -6.50 7.28 3.35
N VAL A 200 -6.12 6.37 4.25
CA VAL A 200 -7.03 5.83 5.28
C VAL A 200 -7.50 6.94 6.22
N ALA A 201 -6.60 7.79 6.70
CA ALA A 201 -6.96 8.90 7.59
C ALA A 201 -7.90 9.90 6.91
N GLU A 202 -7.65 10.27 5.66
CA GLU A 202 -8.54 11.11 4.85
C GLU A 202 -9.95 10.49 4.75
N SER A 203 -10.05 9.22 4.34
CA SER A 203 -11.32 8.50 4.23
C SER A 203 -12.10 8.45 5.54
N ILE A 204 -11.43 8.10 6.64
CA ILE A 204 -12.06 7.94 7.95
C ILE A 204 -12.46 9.27 8.57
N SER A 205 -11.68 10.34 8.36
CA SER A 205 -12.04 11.67 8.87
C SER A 205 -13.31 12.22 8.24
N GLU A 206 -13.62 11.84 7.00
CA GLU A 206 -14.78 12.28 6.25
C GLU A 206 -16.02 11.38 6.43
N SER A 207 -15.83 10.12 6.90
CA SER A 207 -16.93 9.14 7.04
C SER A 207 -17.28 8.84 8.49
N TYR A 208 -16.40 8.14 9.20
CA TYR A 208 -16.61 7.71 10.59
C TYR A 208 -15.30 7.84 11.39
N PRO A 209 -15.03 9.00 11.99
CA PRO A 209 -13.77 9.26 12.70
C PRO A 209 -13.54 8.31 13.88
N VAL A 210 -12.39 7.64 13.86
CA VAL A 210 -11.89 6.80 14.95
C VAL A 210 -10.40 7.06 15.15
N PRO A 211 -9.82 6.69 16.31
CA PRO A 211 -8.38 6.76 16.52
C PRO A 211 -7.60 5.97 15.47
N ILE A 212 -6.61 6.62 14.84
CA ILE A 212 -5.72 6.00 13.84
C ILE A 212 -4.26 6.12 14.29
N LYS A 213 -3.50 5.02 14.15
CA LYS A 213 -2.05 5.02 14.28
C LYS A 213 -1.41 4.61 12.97
N ARG A 214 -0.55 5.44 12.41
CA ARG A 214 0.18 5.15 11.18
C ARG A 214 1.58 4.62 11.49
N ILE A 215 1.94 3.48 10.89
CA ILE A 215 3.25 2.82 10.95
C ILE A 215 3.86 2.87 9.55
N GLY A 216 5.07 3.40 9.45
CA GLY A 216 5.83 3.58 8.23
C GLY A 216 7.13 4.31 8.55
N ALA A 217 7.91 4.70 7.55
CA ALA A 217 9.08 5.55 7.76
C ALA A 217 8.67 6.89 8.39
N GLN A 218 9.33 7.26 9.50
CA GLN A 218 8.99 8.43 10.32
C GLN A 218 9.73 9.68 9.82
N ASP A 219 9.50 10.05 8.55
CA ASP A 219 10.18 11.18 7.89
C ASP A 219 11.71 11.07 7.93
N MET A 220 12.20 9.86 7.70
CA MET A 220 13.62 9.52 7.65
C MET A 220 13.92 8.67 6.42
N PHE A 221 15.06 8.94 5.79
CA PHE A 221 15.58 8.07 4.75
C PHE A 221 16.02 6.72 5.32
N GLY A 222 15.96 5.70 4.48
CA GLY A 222 16.57 4.41 4.79
C GLY A 222 18.09 4.43 4.60
N GLU A 223 18.70 3.30 4.84
CA GLU A 223 20.14 3.09 4.72
C GLU A 223 20.43 1.73 4.07
N SER A 224 21.69 1.53 3.63
CA SER A 224 22.10 0.24 3.09
C SER A 224 22.05 -0.83 4.17
N ALA A 225 21.48 -1.98 3.83
CA ALA A 225 21.41 -3.15 4.69
C ALA A 225 21.61 -4.41 3.84
N ARG A 226 22.40 -5.37 4.30
CA ARG A 226 22.47 -6.69 3.64
C ARG A 226 21.08 -7.35 3.69
N ASP A 227 20.80 -8.28 2.79
CA ASP A 227 19.49 -8.94 2.75
C ASP A 227 19.09 -9.55 4.10
N ALA A 228 20.04 -10.12 4.84
CA ALA A 228 19.82 -10.65 6.18
C ALA A 228 19.54 -9.58 7.26
N GLU A 229 19.86 -8.33 6.99
CA GLU A 229 19.71 -7.19 7.91
C GLU A 229 18.45 -6.35 7.61
N ILE A 230 17.73 -6.65 6.52
CA ILE A 230 16.47 -5.96 6.19
C ILE A 230 15.48 -5.95 7.38
N PRO A 231 15.30 -7.04 8.15
CA PRO A 231 14.41 -7.00 9.32
C PRO A 231 14.84 -5.96 10.37
N LEU A 232 16.14 -5.78 10.61
CA LEU A 232 16.66 -4.77 11.54
C LEU A 232 16.45 -3.35 11.01
N LEU A 233 16.59 -3.15 9.69
CA LEU A 233 16.27 -1.87 9.06
C LEU A 233 14.79 -1.52 9.22
N LEU A 234 13.89 -2.46 8.98
CA LEU A 234 12.46 -2.26 9.17
C LEU A 234 12.11 -2.00 10.64
N GLU A 235 12.76 -2.70 11.59
CA GLU A 235 12.61 -2.48 13.02
C GLU A 235 13.02 -1.06 13.43
N LYS A 236 14.12 -0.53 12.90
CA LYS A 236 14.56 0.85 13.11
C LYS A 236 13.49 1.87 12.72
N HIS A 237 12.70 1.57 11.70
CA HIS A 237 11.55 2.39 11.27
C HIS A 237 10.23 1.99 11.96
N GLY A 238 10.26 1.02 12.89
CA GLY A 238 9.08 0.55 13.61
C GLY A 238 8.12 -0.29 12.76
N ILE A 239 8.55 -0.76 11.58
CA ILE A 239 7.74 -1.58 10.68
C ILE A 239 7.98 -3.05 11.04
N THR A 240 7.33 -3.50 12.11
CA THR A 240 7.40 -4.88 12.59
C THR A 240 6.04 -5.38 13.07
N SER A 241 5.79 -6.68 12.98
CA SER A 241 4.56 -7.31 13.51
C SER A 241 4.41 -7.07 15.01
N PHE A 242 5.51 -7.07 15.76
CA PHE A 242 5.51 -6.74 17.19
C PHE A 242 5.01 -5.32 17.47
N ASN A 243 5.55 -4.32 16.75
CA ASN A 243 5.10 -2.92 16.94
C ASN A 243 3.65 -2.72 16.47
N MET A 244 3.23 -3.39 15.39
CA MET A 244 1.83 -3.37 14.93
C MET A 244 0.89 -3.86 16.03
N ALA A 245 1.20 -5.00 16.65
CA ALA A 245 0.43 -5.56 17.76
C ALA A 245 0.43 -4.63 18.98
N LYS A 246 1.60 -4.07 19.35
CA LYS A 246 1.72 -3.10 20.44
C LYS A 246 0.85 -1.87 20.18
N GLN A 247 0.95 -1.26 19.00
CA GLN A 247 0.17 -0.06 18.67
C GLN A 247 -1.33 -0.34 18.59
N ALA A 248 -1.75 -1.53 18.15
CA ALA A 248 -3.15 -1.94 18.17
C ALA A 248 -3.70 -2.06 19.60
N LYS A 249 -2.93 -2.63 20.54
CA LYS A 249 -3.30 -2.68 21.98
C LYS A 249 -3.43 -1.29 22.58
N GLU A 250 -2.44 -0.42 22.35
CA GLU A 250 -2.44 0.95 22.87
C GLU A 250 -3.60 1.77 22.30
N LEU A 251 -3.91 1.60 21.00
CA LEU A 251 -4.97 2.34 20.35
C LEU A 251 -6.36 1.89 20.79
N ARG A 252 -6.52 0.55 20.98
CA ARG A 252 -7.76 -0.04 21.50
C ARG A 252 -8.16 0.55 22.87
N SER A 253 -7.18 0.83 23.75
CA SER A 253 -7.46 1.44 25.05
C SER A 253 -7.94 2.89 24.99
N LYS A 254 -7.84 3.53 23.82
CA LYS A 254 -8.24 4.94 23.57
C LYS A 254 -9.55 5.05 22.79
N LYS A 255 -10.28 3.95 22.60
CA LYS A 255 -11.59 3.99 21.95
C LYS A 255 -12.52 4.94 22.73
N LEU A 256 -13.24 5.75 21.98
CA LEU A 256 -14.26 6.67 22.50
C LEU A 256 -15.53 5.92 22.92
#